data_477365d83a4c506c5232110cc9f1184a
#
_entry.id   477365d83a4c506c5232110cc9f1184a
#
_cell.length_a   1.000
_cell.length_b   1.000
_cell.length_c   1.000
_cell.angle_alpha   90.00
_cell.angle_beta   90.00
_cell.angle_gamma   90.00
#
_symmetry.space_group_name_H-M   'P 1'
#
loop_
_entity.id
_entity.type
_entity.pdbx_description
1 polymer ?
#
loop_
_entity_poly.entity_id
_entity_poly.type
_entity_poly.pdbx_seq_one_letter_code
_entity_poly.pdbx_strand_id
1 'polypeptide(L)'
;MARYHVTIHFRINDEFTDLIPAHRTYINYLINKGIIDHYAVSMETHRTWITLNAEDKKEVKKILTKSPLFKFWKYEIDELYVLDGQHYRLPAVQPN
;
A
#
# COMPACT_ATOMS: atom_id res chain seq x y z
N MET A 1 -9.37 1.70 14.63
CA MET A 1 -8.65 1.37 13.40
C MET A 1 -7.26 1.97 13.45
N ALA A 2 -6.28 1.22 13.03
CA ALA A 2 -4.89 1.67 13.08
C ALA A 2 -4.35 1.88 11.67
N ARG A 3 -3.23 2.59 11.59
CA ARG A 3 -2.59 2.86 10.31
C ARG A 3 -1.30 2.07 10.24
N TYR A 4 -1.06 1.45 9.09
CA TYR A 4 0.07 0.56 8.89
C TYR A 4 0.84 0.97 7.66
N HIS A 5 2.15 0.72 7.72
CA HIS A 5 3.03 0.93 6.58
C HIS A 5 3.58 -0.42 6.16
N VAL A 6 3.42 -0.76 4.90
CA VAL A 6 3.90 -2.03 4.35
C VAL A 6 5.04 -1.73 3.39
N THR A 7 6.16 -2.39 3.63
CA THR A 7 7.31 -2.32 2.72
C THR A 7 7.38 -3.65 1.99
N ILE A 8 7.34 -3.60 0.67
CA ILE A 8 7.31 -4.79 -0.17
C ILE A 8 8.55 -4.81 -1.07
N HIS A 9 9.17 -5.98 -1.17
CA HIS A 9 10.23 -6.23 -2.15
C HIS A 9 9.66 -7.26 -3.12
N PHE A 10 9.69 -6.96 -4.41
CA PHE A 10 9.06 -7.83 -5.38
C PHE A 10 10.03 -8.35 -6.43
N ARG A 11 9.67 -9.50 -7.03
CA ARG A 11 10.43 -10.09 -8.12
C ARG A 11 9.62 -9.88 -9.40
N ILE A 12 10.31 -9.56 -10.49
CA ILE A 12 9.66 -9.36 -11.77
C ILE A 12 9.96 -10.53 -12.69
N ASN A 13 8.94 -11.01 -13.38
CA ASN A 13 9.07 -11.94 -14.49
C ASN A 13 7.89 -11.68 -15.40
N ASP A 14 7.73 -12.49 -16.45
CA ASP A 14 6.65 -12.27 -17.42
C ASP A 14 5.28 -12.40 -16.78
N GLU A 15 5.12 -13.35 -15.87
CA GLU A 15 3.85 -13.54 -15.19
C GLU A 15 3.51 -12.32 -14.33
N PHE A 16 4.48 -11.76 -13.62
CA PHE A 16 4.29 -10.55 -12.83
C PHE A 16 3.75 -9.43 -13.73
N THR A 17 4.42 -9.23 -14.86
CA THR A 17 4.05 -8.18 -15.81
C THR A 17 2.62 -8.36 -16.32
N ASP A 18 2.23 -9.60 -16.62
CA ASP A 18 0.89 -9.90 -17.11
C ASP A 18 -0.18 -9.63 -16.05
N LEU A 19 0.16 -9.71 -14.78
CA LEU A 19 -0.80 -9.52 -13.68
C LEU A 19 -0.92 -8.06 -13.22
N ILE A 20 -0.06 -7.17 -13.71
CA ILE A 20 -0.09 -5.78 -13.30
C ILE A 20 -1.46 -5.12 -13.50
N PRO A 21 -2.15 -5.28 -14.63
CA PRO A 21 -3.45 -4.62 -14.79
C PRO A 21 -4.47 -5.05 -13.72
N ALA A 22 -4.55 -6.34 -13.41
CA ALA A 22 -5.46 -6.82 -12.38
C ALA A 22 -5.08 -6.29 -11.00
N HIS A 23 -3.77 -6.22 -10.71
CA HIS A 23 -3.29 -5.65 -9.47
C HIS A 23 -3.67 -4.17 -9.37
N ARG A 24 -3.51 -3.39 -10.45
CA ARG A 24 -3.88 -1.98 -10.45
C ARG A 24 -5.36 -1.77 -10.19
N THR A 25 -6.20 -2.63 -10.74
CA THR A 25 -7.63 -2.58 -10.48
C THR A 25 -7.92 -2.76 -9.00
N TYR A 26 -7.27 -3.72 -8.36
CA TYR A 26 -7.45 -3.99 -6.94
C TYR A 26 -6.96 -2.83 -6.08
N ILE A 27 -5.78 -2.27 -6.40
CA ILE A 27 -5.23 -1.15 -5.65
C ILE A 27 -6.14 0.07 -5.77
N ASN A 28 -6.64 0.36 -6.98
CA ASN A 28 -7.54 1.49 -7.18
C ASN A 28 -8.82 1.31 -6.36
N TYR A 29 -9.34 0.09 -6.28
CA TYR A 29 -10.50 -0.20 -5.46
C TYR A 29 -10.22 0.14 -4.00
N LEU A 30 -9.06 -0.27 -3.48
CA LEU A 30 -8.72 -0.01 -2.08
C LEU A 30 -8.51 1.48 -1.80
N ILE A 31 -7.94 2.21 -2.74
CA ILE A 31 -7.78 3.66 -2.61
C ILE A 31 -9.15 4.33 -2.59
N ASN A 32 -10.02 3.94 -3.50
CA ASN A 32 -11.34 4.55 -3.58
C ASN A 32 -12.20 4.25 -2.36
N LYS A 33 -11.94 3.13 -1.69
CA LYS A 33 -12.66 2.79 -0.47
C LYS A 33 -12.07 3.48 0.76
N GLY A 34 -10.98 4.20 0.61
CA GLY A 34 -10.31 4.84 1.75
C GLY A 34 -9.49 3.89 2.60
N ILE A 35 -9.23 2.69 2.10
CA ILE A 35 -8.41 1.72 2.83
C ILE A 35 -6.94 2.03 2.66
N ILE A 36 -6.51 2.33 1.43
CA ILE A 36 -5.13 2.73 1.16
C ILE A 36 -5.05 4.24 1.10
N ASP A 37 -4.12 4.82 1.89
CA ASP A 37 -3.85 6.25 1.87
C ASP A 37 -2.82 6.62 0.83
N HIS A 38 -1.74 5.84 0.74
CA HIS A 38 -0.64 6.11 -0.19
C HIS A 38 -0.14 4.80 -0.77
N TYR A 39 0.26 4.86 -2.03
CA TYR A 39 0.80 3.71 -2.73
C TYR A 39 1.91 4.22 -3.64
N ALA A 40 3.11 3.70 -3.48
CA ALA A 40 4.26 4.12 -4.26
C ALA A 40 5.07 2.92 -4.71
N VAL A 41 5.62 2.98 -5.92
CA VAL A 41 6.42 1.90 -6.46
C VAL A 41 7.72 2.48 -6.99
N SER A 42 8.83 1.81 -6.69
CA SER A 42 10.12 2.11 -7.29
C SER A 42 10.53 0.94 -8.17
N MET A 43 10.68 1.20 -9.47
CA MET A 43 11.19 0.18 -10.39
C MET A 43 12.71 0.10 -10.32
N GLU A 44 13.34 1.12 -9.76
CA GLU A 44 14.78 1.11 -9.59
C GLU A 44 15.20 0.07 -8.57
N THR A 45 14.48 -0.03 -7.47
CA THR A 45 14.85 -0.94 -6.38
C THR A 45 13.86 -2.09 -6.21
N HIS A 46 12.85 -2.20 -7.07
CA HIS A 46 11.80 -3.22 -7.02
C HIS A 46 11.12 -3.22 -5.65
N ARG A 47 10.69 -2.05 -5.21
CA ARG A 47 10.00 -1.90 -3.93
C ARG A 47 8.66 -1.23 -4.13
N THR A 48 7.73 -1.61 -3.27
CA THR A 48 6.43 -0.94 -3.19
C THR A 48 6.22 -0.57 -1.73
N TRP A 49 5.67 0.62 -1.50
CA TRP A 49 5.32 1.07 -0.15
C TRP A 49 3.84 1.39 -0.13
N ILE A 50 3.14 0.85 0.86
CA ILE A 50 1.71 1.07 1.00
C ILE A 50 1.44 1.55 2.41
N THR A 51 0.68 2.64 2.54
CA THR A 51 0.16 3.07 3.83
C THR A 51 -1.34 2.85 3.83
N LEU A 52 -1.85 2.12 4.80
CA LEU A 52 -3.26 1.75 4.81
C LEU A 52 -3.83 1.68 6.23
N ASN A 53 -5.16 1.64 6.28
CA ASN A 53 -5.92 1.54 7.53
C ASN A 53 -6.45 0.12 7.69
N ALA A 54 -6.33 -0.43 8.88
CA ALA A 54 -6.86 -1.77 9.19
C ALA A 54 -7.03 -1.92 10.69
N GLU A 55 -7.72 -2.98 11.10
CA GLU A 55 -7.95 -3.24 12.51
C GLU A 55 -6.70 -3.78 13.18
N ASP A 56 -5.96 -4.61 12.48
CA ASP A 56 -4.74 -5.23 13.00
C ASP A 56 -3.88 -5.74 11.85
N LYS A 57 -2.72 -6.30 12.17
CA LYS A 57 -1.81 -6.81 11.13
C LYS A 57 -2.39 -8.01 10.39
N LYS A 58 -3.27 -8.77 11.02
CA LYS A 58 -3.91 -9.89 10.34
C LYS A 58 -4.78 -9.40 9.20
N GLU A 59 -5.49 -8.31 9.43
CA GLU A 59 -6.32 -7.73 8.39
C GLU A 59 -5.46 -7.15 7.27
N VAL A 60 -4.34 -6.52 7.61
CA VAL A 60 -3.41 -6.02 6.59
C VAL A 60 -2.96 -7.18 5.70
N LYS A 61 -2.56 -8.30 6.30
CA LYS A 61 -2.13 -9.46 5.54
C LYS A 61 -3.25 -9.98 4.64
N LYS A 62 -4.46 -10.02 5.16
CA LYS A 62 -5.61 -10.49 4.39
C LYS A 62 -5.83 -9.59 3.16
N ILE A 63 -5.67 -8.29 3.33
CA ILE A 63 -5.79 -7.34 2.22
C ILE A 63 -4.70 -7.59 1.18
N LEU A 64 -3.46 -7.78 1.63
CA LEU A 64 -2.34 -8.01 0.71
C LEU A 64 -2.49 -9.31 -0.08
N THR A 65 -2.98 -10.36 0.56
CA THR A 65 -3.08 -11.67 -0.09
C THR A 65 -4.09 -11.69 -1.24
N LYS A 66 -4.97 -10.71 -1.30
CA LYS A 66 -5.94 -10.64 -2.38
C LYS A 66 -5.36 -10.04 -3.66
N SER A 67 -4.16 -9.49 -3.59
CA SER A 67 -3.51 -9.00 -4.81
C SER A 67 -3.00 -10.17 -5.64
N PRO A 68 -3.19 -10.14 -6.96
CA PRO A 68 -2.62 -11.18 -7.82
C PRO A 68 -1.10 -11.19 -7.83
N LEU A 69 -0.45 -10.11 -7.34
CA LEU A 69 1.01 -10.05 -7.27
C LEU A 69 1.59 -10.58 -5.97
N PHE A 70 0.73 -10.97 -5.02
CA PHE A 70 1.19 -11.32 -3.67
C PHE A 70 2.29 -12.40 -3.67
N LYS A 71 2.21 -13.37 -4.55
CA LYS A 71 3.19 -14.46 -4.57
C LYS A 71 4.59 -14.01 -4.97
N PHE A 72 4.74 -12.81 -5.49
CA PHE A 72 6.04 -12.29 -5.89
C PHE A 72 6.65 -11.39 -4.80
N TRP A 73 6.00 -11.28 -3.65
CA TRP A 73 6.36 -10.31 -2.62
C TRP A 73 7.05 -10.93 -1.44
N LYS A 74 8.06 -10.21 -0.91
CA LYS A 74 8.49 -10.33 0.47
C LYS A 74 8.13 -9.00 1.10
N TYR A 75 7.56 -9.00 2.28
CA TYR A 75 7.02 -7.78 2.85
C TYR A 75 7.17 -7.73 4.37
N GLU A 76 7.09 -6.50 4.89
CA GLU A 76 7.10 -6.21 6.31
C GLU A 76 5.96 -5.28 6.59
N ILE A 77 5.29 -5.46 7.72
CA ILE A 77 4.18 -4.63 8.14
C ILE A 77 4.56 -3.95 9.43
N ASP A 78 4.51 -2.61 9.45
CA ASP A 78 4.78 -1.83 10.64
C ASP A 78 3.54 -1.04 11.03
N GLU A 79 3.16 -1.07 12.30
CA GLU A 79 2.10 -0.20 12.80
C GLU A 79 2.69 1.17 13.02
N LEU A 80 2.02 2.21 12.52
CA LEU A 80 2.54 3.56 12.61
C LEU A 80 2.00 4.22 13.86
N TYR A 81 2.90 4.88 14.61
CA TYR A 81 2.54 5.68 15.75
C TYR A 81 2.25 7.11 15.28
N VAL A 82 3.04 7.61 14.36
CA VAL A 82 2.89 8.97 13.81
C VAL A 82 2.98 8.89 12.29
N LEU A 83 2.08 9.58 11.61
CA LEU A 83 2.15 9.75 10.18
C LEU A 83 1.76 11.18 9.87
N ASP A 84 2.73 11.99 9.47
CA ASP A 84 2.51 13.37 9.10
C ASP A 84 2.80 13.56 7.62
N GLY A 85 2.20 14.55 7.04
CA GLY A 85 2.45 14.91 5.65
C GLY A 85 1.57 16.08 5.28
N GLN A 86 1.80 16.63 4.12
CA GLN A 86 1.05 17.81 3.72
C GLN A 86 -0.45 17.54 3.66
N HIS A 87 -0.82 16.34 3.24
CA HIS A 87 -2.24 15.99 3.14
C HIS A 87 -2.93 15.92 4.50
N TYR A 88 -2.17 15.68 5.57
CA TYR A 88 -2.76 15.45 6.86
C TYR A 88 -2.75 16.66 7.75
N ARG A 89 -2.02 17.71 7.39
CA ARG A 89 -2.00 18.90 8.22
C ARG A 89 -2.70 20.03 7.53
N LEU A 90 -3.15 19.84 6.34
CA LEU A 90 -3.62 20.84 5.63
C LEU A 90 -4.73 21.60 6.08
N PRO A 91 -5.79 21.09 6.49
CA PRO A 91 -6.93 21.91 6.76
C PRO A 91 -6.60 23.03 7.69
N ALA A 92 -5.75 22.76 8.59
CA ALA A 92 -5.44 23.73 9.56
C ALA A 92 -4.59 24.82 9.03
N VAL A 93 -3.86 24.52 8.00
CA VAL A 93 -2.91 25.46 7.59
C VAL A 93 -3.23 26.13 6.36
N GLN A 94 -4.32 25.81 5.85
CA GLN A 94 -4.61 26.26 4.66
C GLN A 94 -5.02 27.55 4.60
N PRO A 95 -4.70 28.41 4.77
CA PRO A 95 -5.21 29.56 4.64
C PRO A 95 -4.72 30.09 3.58
N ASN A 96 -4.53 30.25 3.33
CA ASN A 96 -3.99 30.91 2.41
C ASN A 96 -4.15 30.97 1.80
#